data_4336f238af59e85e003fefb3391623c0
#
_entry.id   4336f238af59e85e003fefb3391623c0
#
_cell.length_a   1.000
_cell.length_b   1.000
_cell.length_c   1.000
_cell.angle_alpha   90.00
_cell.angle_beta   90.00
_cell.angle_gamma   90.00
#
_symmetry.space_group_name_H-M   'P 1'
#
loop_
_entity.id
_entity.type
_entity.pdbx_description
1 polymer ?
#
loop_
_entity_poly.entity_id
_entity_poly.type
_entity_poly.pdbx_seq_one_letter_code
_entity_poly.pdbx_strand_id
1 'polypeptide(L)'
;MSLIFDALQRSETERSGTKLPALSAATEVLRLAELHAAAERQSAAQPVSETAQSVDHDKIVAVEELPARAAIRVDGSNVGPINGTGKQQAAFPHFESLKCTIPPENRLVCLSQENTLAAEKFRFLGVTLKGLQRERQLKRVLITSTIPQEGKSMVATNLACTLGRTTQQKILLVEGDVRRPSLSDLFGAEKVAGLCECLLGERDLRKSVYHLVEPGIWFLPAGAVPKNPLELLQSATLSAMMNQLSSWFDWIIIDSPPVMPLADTSILARLADGILMVVRQGVTEKRHLERGLEAIDAKKLIGSVLNGSRRRTAADYYYAEPPS
;
A
#
# COMPACT_ATOMS: atom_id res chain seq x y z
N MET A 1 0.74 -14.34 -28.40
CA MET A 1 -0.02 -13.13 -28.00
C MET A 1 -1.17 -13.57 -27.13
N SER A 2 -1.33 -13.01 -25.96
CA SER A 2 -2.31 -13.48 -24.96
C SER A 2 -3.70 -12.95 -25.34
N LEU A 3 -4.69 -13.86 -25.42
CA LEU A 3 -6.11 -13.53 -25.66
C LEU A 3 -6.69 -12.53 -24.64
N ILE A 4 -6.03 -12.38 -23.49
CA ILE A 4 -6.42 -11.45 -22.41
C ILE A 4 -5.97 -10.04 -22.73
N PHE A 5 -4.80 -9.85 -23.31
CA PHE A 5 -4.33 -8.54 -23.78
C PHE A 5 -5.29 -7.98 -24.83
N ASP A 6 -5.72 -8.82 -25.78
CA ASP A 6 -6.69 -8.43 -26.81
C ASP A 6 -8.09 -8.17 -26.23
N ALA A 7 -8.52 -8.89 -25.19
CA ALA A 7 -9.80 -8.66 -24.52
C ALA A 7 -9.81 -7.35 -23.68
N LEU A 8 -8.71 -7.06 -22.97
CA LEU A 8 -8.55 -5.80 -22.22
C LEU A 8 -8.47 -4.60 -23.18
N GLN A 9 -7.73 -4.74 -24.27
CA GLN A 9 -7.62 -3.68 -25.29
C GLN A 9 -8.95 -3.41 -26.01
N ARG A 10 -9.77 -4.44 -26.29
CA ARG A 10 -11.11 -4.29 -26.86
C ARG A 10 -12.09 -3.64 -25.87
N SER A 11 -12.01 -3.99 -24.58
CA SER A 11 -12.85 -3.34 -23.57
C SER A 11 -12.47 -1.86 -23.34
N GLU A 12 -11.20 -1.49 -23.55
CA GLU A 12 -10.75 -0.10 -23.50
C GLU A 12 -11.25 0.73 -24.71
N THR A 13 -11.27 0.15 -25.90
CA THR A 13 -11.75 0.83 -27.12
C THR A 13 -13.27 0.96 -27.18
N GLU A 14 -14.02 0.05 -26.56
CA GLU A 14 -15.49 0.08 -26.54
C GLU A 14 -16.07 0.99 -25.46
N ARG A 15 -15.31 1.35 -24.42
CA ARG A 15 -15.76 2.15 -23.26
C ARG A 15 -15.38 3.62 -23.24
N SER A 16 -15.11 4.24 -24.37
CA SER A 16 -14.77 5.67 -24.47
C SER A 16 -13.28 6.01 -24.49
N GLY A 17 -12.88 6.81 -25.45
CA GLY A 17 -11.56 7.29 -25.81
C GLY A 17 -10.70 8.02 -24.76
N THR A 18 -10.79 7.63 -23.49
CA THR A 18 -9.96 8.14 -22.40
C THR A 18 -9.22 6.99 -21.75
N LYS A 19 -7.92 6.86 -22.01
CA LYS A 19 -7.04 5.91 -21.31
C LYS A 19 -7.06 6.21 -19.81
N LEU A 20 -7.52 5.26 -19.01
CA LEU A 20 -7.43 5.32 -17.55
C LEU A 20 -6.02 4.89 -17.11
N PRO A 21 -5.21 5.75 -16.45
CA PRO A 21 -3.82 5.44 -16.08
C PRO A 21 -3.66 4.19 -15.22
N ALA A 22 -4.67 3.87 -14.40
CA ALA A 22 -4.65 2.72 -13.49
C ALA A 22 -4.79 1.36 -14.22
N LEU A 23 -5.59 1.29 -15.29
CA LEU A 23 -5.68 0.06 -16.11
C LEU A 23 -4.39 -0.17 -16.89
N SER A 24 -3.75 0.88 -17.38
CA SER A 24 -2.45 0.81 -18.05
C SER A 24 -1.37 0.25 -17.12
N ALA A 25 -1.34 0.65 -15.85
CA ALA A 25 -0.38 0.12 -14.88
C ALA A 25 -0.64 -1.36 -14.52
N ALA A 26 -1.91 -1.77 -14.36
CA ALA A 26 -2.25 -3.17 -14.11
C ALA A 26 -1.92 -4.07 -15.33
N THR A 27 -2.17 -3.57 -16.55
CA THR A 27 -1.83 -4.25 -17.80
C THR A 27 -0.32 -4.38 -17.96
N GLU A 28 0.46 -3.37 -17.58
CA GLU A 28 1.93 -3.40 -17.63
C GLU A 28 2.51 -4.41 -16.63
N VAL A 29 1.95 -4.52 -15.42
CA VAL A 29 2.35 -5.55 -14.44
C VAL A 29 2.04 -6.95 -14.95
N LEU A 30 0.88 -7.19 -15.57
CA LEU A 30 0.53 -8.45 -16.19
C LEU A 30 1.46 -8.80 -17.37
N ARG A 31 1.79 -7.81 -18.21
CA ARG A 31 2.72 -7.96 -19.32
C ARG A 31 4.13 -8.31 -18.84
N LEU A 32 4.63 -7.62 -17.81
CA LEU A 32 5.91 -7.96 -17.20
C LEU A 32 5.92 -9.35 -16.58
N ALA A 33 4.84 -9.76 -15.92
CA ALA A 33 4.70 -11.12 -15.36
C ALA A 33 4.67 -12.20 -16.46
N GLU A 34 3.99 -11.96 -17.59
CA GLU A 34 3.95 -12.89 -18.74
C GLU A 34 5.29 -12.99 -19.48
N LEU A 35 5.97 -11.86 -19.72
CA LEU A 35 7.31 -11.84 -20.30
C LEU A 35 8.31 -12.59 -19.43
N HIS A 36 8.17 -12.48 -18.13
CA HIS A 36 9.00 -13.18 -17.17
C HIS A 36 8.73 -14.69 -17.15
N ALA A 37 7.47 -15.11 -17.21
CA ALA A 37 7.12 -16.54 -17.27
C ALA A 37 7.56 -17.18 -18.60
N ALA A 38 7.54 -16.43 -19.71
CA ALA A 38 8.02 -16.89 -21.00
C ALA A 38 9.55 -17.06 -21.02
N ALA A 39 10.30 -16.14 -20.42
CA ALA A 39 11.75 -16.22 -20.29
C ALA A 39 12.21 -17.40 -19.41
N GLU A 40 11.45 -17.73 -18.35
CA GLU A 40 11.72 -18.90 -17.50
C GLU A 40 11.53 -20.22 -18.24
N ARG A 41 10.53 -20.32 -19.12
CA ARG A 41 10.32 -21.51 -19.96
C ARG A 41 11.41 -21.69 -21.01
N GLN A 42 11.99 -20.60 -21.52
CA GLN A 42 13.10 -20.65 -22.48
C GLN A 42 14.44 -20.96 -21.80
N SER A 43 14.67 -20.48 -20.58
CA SER A 43 15.90 -20.77 -19.81
C SER A 43 15.97 -22.20 -19.29
N ALA A 44 14.82 -22.85 -19.06
CA ALA A 44 14.76 -24.25 -18.64
C ALA A 44 15.00 -25.26 -19.80
N ALA A 45 15.07 -24.79 -21.05
CA ALA A 45 15.15 -25.63 -22.25
C ALA A 45 16.54 -25.64 -22.91
N GLN A 46 17.60 -25.00 -22.34
CA GLN A 46 18.92 -25.01 -22.93
C GLN A 46 19.96 -25.68 -22.00
N PRO A 47 20.75 -26.66 -22.52
CA PRO A 47 21.88 -27.20 -21.78
C PRO A 47 23.05 -26.22 -21.80
N VAL A 48 23.75 -26.15 -20.67
CA VAL A 48 24.92 -25.31 -20.42
C VAL A 48 26.05 -25.68 -21.37
N SER A 49 26.50 -24.76 -22.22
CA SER A 49 27.82 -24.82 -22.84
C SER A 49 28.55 -23.50 -22.54
N GLU A 50 29.68 -23.65 -21.85
CA GLU A 50 30.67 -22.61 -21.61
C GLU A 50 31.30 -22.13 -22.92
N THR A 51 31.29 -20.83 -23.16
CA THR A 51 32.41 -20.16 -23.88
C THR A 51 32.35 -18.67 -23.56
N ALA A 52 33.46 -18.21 -22.98
CA ALA A 52 33.74 -16.81 -22.72
C ALA A 52 34.07 -16.08 -24.03
N GLN A 53 33.41 -14.95 -24.26
CA GLN A 53 33.95 -13.93 -25.16
C GLN A 53 33.58 -12.52 -24.66
N SER A 54 34.65 -11.74 -24.51
CA SER A 54 34.69 -10.31 -24.20
C SER A 54 33.97 -9.47 -25.24
N VAL A 55 33.15 -8.51 -24.80
CA VAL A 55 32.65 -7.42 -25.63
C VAL A 55 32.81 -6.08 -24.92
N ASP A 56 33.38 -5.18 -25.66
CA ASP A 56 33.89 -3.86 -25.51
C ASP A 56 32.99 -2.84 -24.78
N HIS A 57 33.67 -1.97 -24.02
CA HIS A 57 33.11 -0.72 -23.46
C HIS A 57 33.17 0.34 -24.57
N ASP A 58 32.05 0.98 -24.84
CA ASP A 58 31.91 2.44 -25.03
C ASP A 58 30.59 2.80 -25.67
N LYS A 59 29.67 3.42 -24.91
CA LYS A 59 28.83 4.54 -25.42
C LYS A 59 28.01 5.11 -24.25
N ILE A 60 28.57 6.17 -23.69
CA ILE A 60 27.85 7.11 -22.82
C ILE A 60 27.01 8.00 -23.76
N VAL A 61 25.68 7.98 -23.58
CA VAL A 61 24.79 8.95 -24.22
C VAL A 61 24.42 9.99 -23.18
N ALA A 62 24.78 11.24 -23.47
CA ALA A 62 24.52 12.42 -22.65
C ALA A 62 23.03 12.71 -22.49
N VAL A 63 22.64 13.11 -21.29
CA VAL A 63 21.29 13.62 -20.98
C VAL A 63 21.32 15.12 -21.17
N GLU A 64 20.53 15.65 -22.12
CA GLU A 64 20.32 17.08 -22.33
C GLU A 64 19.52 17.72 -21.18
N GLU A 65 20.08 18.81 -20.65
CA GLU A 65 19.42 19.69 -19.69
C GLU A 65 18.34 20.54 -20.35
N LEU A 66 17.13 20.56 -19.81
CA LEU A 66 16.06 21.48 -20.17
C LEU A 66 16.12 22.75 -19.32
N PRO A 67 15.88 23.94 -19.90
CA PRO A 67 16.17 25.23 -19.27
C PRO A 67 15.17 25.63 -18.18
N ALA A 68 15.68 26.23 -17.13
CA ALA A 68 14.96 26.83 -16.01
C ALA A 68 14.01 27.95 -16.49
N ARG A 69 12.73 27.85 -16.08
CA ARG A 69 11.74 28.91 -16.29
C ARG A 69 11.78 29.93 -15.15
N ALA A 70 11.77 31.19 -15.60
CA ALA A 70 11.91 32.43 -14.86
C ALA A 70 10.98 32.58 -13.63
N ALA A 71 11.57 33.13 -12.57
CA ALA A 71 10.86 33.60 -11.37
C ALA A 71 10.03 34.86 -11.68
N ILE A 72 8.74 34.80 -11.42
CA ILE A 72 7.86 35.97 -11.42
C ILE A 72 7.93 36.58 -9.99
N ARG A 73 8.48 37.79 -9.91
CA ARG A 73 8.37 38.66 -8.72
C ARG A 73 6.97 39.22 -8.67
N VAL A 74 6.26 39.00 -7.57
CA VAL A 74 5.04 39.71 -7.23
C VAL A 74 5.34 40.71 -6.14
N ASP A 75 5.18 41.99 -6.46
CA ASP A 75 5.33 43.13 -5.54
C ASP A 75 4.25 43.08 -4.47
N GLY A 76 4.67 43.29 -3.22
CA GLY A 76 3.76 43.43 -2.09
C GLY A 76 3.24 44.84 -1.99
N SER A 77 1.92 45.00 -1.92
CA SER A 77 1.31 46.10 -1.17
C SER A 77 -0.16 45.81 -0.88
N ASN A 78 -0.48 45.94 0.39
CA ASN A 78 -1.75 46.37 0.97
C ASN A 78 -2.95 45.38 0.94
N VAL A 79 -3.10 44.58 1.98
CA VAL A 79 -4.42 44.07 2.41
C VAL A 79 -4.54 44.29 3.92
N GLY A 80 -5.54 45.10 4.32
CA GLY A 80 -5.94 45.35 5.70
C GLY A 80 -6.46 44.08 6.40
N PRO A 81 -6.64 44.13 7.75
CA PRO A 81 -6.97 42.93 8.52
C PRO A 81 -8.39 42.46 8.24
N ILE A 82 -8.49 41.33 7.55
CA ILE A 82 -9.74 40.58 7.46
C ILE A 82 -9.87 39.78 8.76
N ASN A 83 -10.83 40.15 9.59
CA ASN A 83 -11.29 39.33 10.72
C ASN A 83 -11.88 38.03 10.17
N GLY A 84 -11.03 37.03 9.92
CA GLY A 84 -11.42 35.68 9.63
C GLY A 84 -11.62 34.92 10.94
N THR A 85 -12.84 34.49 11.21
CA THR A 85 -13.18 33.50 12.23
C THR A 85 -12.28 32.31 12.07
N GLY A 86 -11.24 32.23 12.90
CA GLY A 86 -10.32 31.13 12.94
C GLY A 86 -11.06 29.83 13.25
N LYS A 87 -11.15 28.92 12.28
CA LYS A 87 -11.39 27.52 12.60
C LYS A 87 -10.26 27.11 13.56
N GLN A 88 -10.59 27.03 14.85
CA GLN A 88 -9.71 26.37 15.82
C GLN A 88 -9.39 25.00 15.27
N GLN A 89 -8.18 24.80 14.79
CA GLN A 89 -7.67 23.45 14.51
C GLN A 89 -7.75 22.70 15.83
N ALA A 90 -8.68 21.77 15.94
CA ALA A 90 -8.81 20.92 17.10
C ALA A 90 -7.44 20.26 17.35
N ALA A 91 -6.92 20.43 18.56
CA ALA A 91 -5.63 19.85 18.94
C ALA A 91 -5.64 18.34 18.65
N PHE A 92 -4.50 17.82 18.13
CA PHE A 92 -4.37 16.39 17.86
C PHE A 92 -4.62 15.60 19.16
N PRO A 93 -5.49 14.58 19.16
CA PRO A 93 -5.83 13.85 20.37
C PRO A 93 -4.60 13.17 20.98
N HIS A 94 -4.59 13.07 22.30
CA HIS A 94 -3.64 12.21 23.01
C HIS A 94 -4.14 10.76 22.92
N PHE A 95 -3.25 9.83 22.58
CA PHE A 95 -3.51 8.40 22.50
C PHE A 95 -2.64 7.63 23.48
N GLU A 96 -3.18 6.56 24.05
CA GLU A 96 -2.44 5.65 24.92
C GLU A 96 -1.33 4.94 24.15
N SER A 97 -0.18 4.71 24.78
CA SER A 97 0.91 3.93 24.19
C SER A 97 0.67 2.46 24.39
N LEU A 98 0.82 1.68 23.31
CA LEU A 98 0.79 0.22 23.37
C LEU A 98 2.23 -0.31 23.27
N LYS A 99 2.60 -1.17 24.22
CA LYS A 99 3.92 -1.82 24.21
C LYS A 99 3.96 -2.87 23.11
N CYS A 100 5.04 -2.87 22.34
CA CYS A 100 5.33 -3.82 21.30
C CYS A 100 6.66 -4.50 21.59
N THR A 101 6.71 -5.82 21.40
CA THR A 101 7.97 -6.59 21.41
C THR A 101 8.00 -7.35 20.10
N ILE A 102 8.49 -6.71 19.05
CA ILE A 102 8.42 -7.24 17.69
C ILE A 102 9.35 -8.46 17.57
N PRO A 103 8.79 -9.66 17.32
CA PRO A 103 9.60 -10.84 17.13
C PRO A 103 10.46 -10.71 15.87
N PRO A 104 11.76 -11.08 15.90
CA PRO A 104 12.67 -10.95 14.77
C PRO A 104 12.18 -11.69 13.50
N GLU A 105 11.44 -12.78 13.68
CA GLU A 105 10.85 -13.58 12.60
C GLU A 105 9.75 -12.86 11.83
N ASN A 106 9.15 -11.81 12.40
CA ASN A 106 7.99 -11.11 11.82
C ASN A 106 8.33 -10.21 10.61
N ARG A 107 9.57 -10.23 10.12
CA ARG A 107 9.98 -9.58 8.86
C ARG A 107 9.48 -8.14 8.69
N LEU A 108 9.43 -7.37 9.78
CA LEU A 108 9.19 -5.94 9.70
C LEU A 108 10.51 -5.26 9.27
N VAL A 109 10.77 -5.35 7.96
CA VAL A 109 12.07 -4.98 7.36
C VAL A 109 12.42 -3.52 7.56
N CYS A 110 11.42 -2.66 7.70
CA CYS A 110 11.61 -1.23 8.02
C CYS A 110 12.18 -1.00 9.43
N LEU A 111 12.10 -1.99 10.32
CA LEU A 111 12.57 -1.89 11.71
C LEU A 111 13.83 -2.73 11.96
N SER A 112 13.84 -3.98 11.48
CA SER A 112 14.90 -4.95 11.77
C SER A 112 16.02 -4.99 10.72
N GLN A 113 15.76 -4.49 9.51
CA GLN A 113 16.66 -4.65 8.35
C GLN A 113 16.69 -3.39 7.48
N GLU A 114 16.99 -2.24 8.07
CA GLU A 114 16.89 -0.93 7.42
C GLU A 114 17.70 -0.79 6.12
N ASN A 115 18.82 -1.46 6.01
CA ASN A 115 19.73 -1.37 4.86
C ASN A 115 19.55 -2.52 3.86
N THR A 116 18.38 -3.17 3.85
CA THR A 116 18.12 -4.24 2.90
C THR A 116 17.35 -3.73 1.68
N LEU A 117 17.50 -4.47 0.58
CA LEU A 117 16.70 -4.24 -0.62
C LEU A 117 15.19 -4.25 -0.34
N ALA A 118 14.72 -5.09 0.57
CA ALA A 118 13.32 -5.15 0.94
C ALA A 118 12.86 -3.83 1.59
N ALA A 119 13.66 -3.24 2.48
CA ALA A 119 13.39 -1.94 3.07
C ALA A 119 13.37 -0.83 2.01
N GLU A 120 14.30 -0.85 1.04
CA GLU A 120 14.33 0.12 -0.06
C GLU A 120 13.08 0.02 -0.94
N LYS A 121 12.59 -1.19 -1.24
CA LYS A 121 11.34 -1.36 -1.99
C LYS A 121 10.14 -0.72 -1.27
N PHE A 122 10.07 -0.80 0.05
CA PHE A 122 9.03 -0.10 0.82
C PHE A 122 9.23 1.41 0.86
N ARG A 123 10.48 1.91 0.92
CA ARG A 123 10.77 3.34 0.78
C ARG A 123 10.33 3.87 -0.58
N PHE A 124 10.65 3.15 -1.66
CA PHE A 124 10.21 3.50 -3.02
C PHE A 124 8.67 3.52 -3.13
N LEU A 125 7.98 2.50 -2.58
CA LEU A 125 6.52 2.47 -2.53
C LEU A 125 5.97 3.68 -1.77
N GLY A 126 6.56 4.03 -0.62
CA GLY A 126 6.17 5.21 0.16
C GLY A 126 6.35 6.53 -0.62
N VAL A 127 7.45 6.68 -1.36
CA VAL A 127 7.69 7.85 -2.23
C VAL A 127 6.65 7.93 -3.35
N THR A 128 6.34 6.81 -4.00
CA THR A 128 5.32 6.73 -5.05
C THR A 128 3.94 7.14 -4.53
N LEU A 129 3.54 6.63 -3.37
CA LEU A 129 2.26 6.99 -2.75
C LEU A 129 2.19 8.46 -2.36
N LYS A 130 3.28 9.06 -1.87
CA LYS A 130 3.36 10.50 -1.61
C LYS A 130 3.23 11.34 -2.88
N GLY A 131 3.79 10.88 -3.99
CA GLY A 131 3.57 11.48 -5.31
C GLY A 131 2.08 11.50 -5.65
N LEU A 132 1.41 10.35 -5.56
CA LEU A 132 -0.02 10.23 -5.80
C LEU A 132 -0.88 11.07 -4.83
N GLN A 133 -0.46 11.23 -3.57
CA GLN A 133 -1.16 12.09 -2.60
C GLN A 133 -1.16 13.56 -3.02
N ARG A 134 -0.11 14.02 -3.67
CA ARG A 134 -0.03 15.41 -4.18
C ARG A 134 -0.90 15.66 -5.40
N GLU A 135 -1.11 14.63 -6.22
CA GLU A 135 -1.90 14.71 -7.45
C GLU A 135 -3.41 14.57 -7.20
N ARG A 136 -3.78 13.81 -6.17
CA ARG A 136 -5.17 13.55 -5.79
C ARG A 136 -5.32 13.45 -4.29
N GLN A 137 -6.54 13.64 -3.77
CA GLN A 137 -6.83 13.53 -2.34
C GLN A 137 -6.76 12.05 -1.90
N LEU A 138 -5.54 11.51 -1.75
CA LEU A 138 -5.29 10.16 -1.30
C LEU A 138 -4.90 10.18 0.18
N LYS A 139 -5.77 9.70 1.04
CA LYS A 139 -5.55 9.62 2.49
C LYS A 139 -5.77 8.21 3.04
N ARG A 140 -6.86 7.55 2.62
CA ARG A 140 -7.24 6.20 3.05
C ARG A 140 -6.84 5.20 1.97
N VAL A 141 -5.84 4.37 2.27
CA VAL A 141 -5.32 3.34 1.35
C VAL A 141 -5.68 1.98 1.89
N LEU A 142 -6.49 1.23 1.15
CA LEU A 142 -6.84 -0.14 1.44
C LEU A 142 -5.77 -1.06 0.86
N ILE A 143 -5.20 -1.91 1.70
CA ILE A 143 -4.31 -3.00 1.28
C ILE A 143 -5.10 -4.29 1.30
N THR A 144 -5.25 -4.91 0.14
CA THR A 144 -5.98 -6.16 -0.01
C THR A 144 -5.24 -7.14 -0.91
N SER A 145 -5.77 -8.35 -1.05
CA SER A 145 -5.24 -9.39 -1.93
C SER A 145 -6.39 -10.17 -2.56
N THR A 146 -6.12 -11.00 -3.54
CA THR A 146 -7.17 -11.82 -4.17
C THR A 146 -7.58 -13.00 -3.32
N ILE A 147 -6.59 -13.69 -2.73
CA ILE A 147 -6.77 -14.89 -1.89
C ILE A 147 -6.04 -14.72 -0.56
N PRO A 148 -6.32 -15.56 0.44
CA PRO A 148 -5.58 -15.57 1.71
C PRO A 148 -4.07 -15.83 1.53
N GLN A 149 -3.25 -15.39 2.49
CA GLN A 149 -1.80 -15.68 2.57
C GLN A 149 -0.93 -15.07 1.47
N GLU A 150 -1.41 -14.07 0.74
CA GLU A 150 -0.59 -13.32 -0.23
C GLU A 150 0.33 -12.27 0.42
N GLY A 151 0.19 -12.04 1.73
CA GLY A 151 1.06 -11.15 2.52
C GLY A 151 0.54 -9.72 2.64
N LYS A 152 -0.76 -9.48 2.43
CA LYS A 152 -1.42 -8.16 2.56
C LYS A 152 -1.09 -7.45 3.88
N SER A 153 -1.26 -8.16 5.01
CA SER A 153 -1.01 -7.61 6.35
C SER A 153 0.46 -7.24 6.57
N MET A 154 1.38 -8.06 6.05
CA MET A 154 2.82 -7.77 6.05
C MET A 154 3.15 -6.53 5.22
N VAL A 155 2.54 -6.39 4.03
CA VAL A 155 2.71 -5.20 3.18
C VAL A 155 2.12 -3.97 3.85
N ALA A 156 0.91 -4.05 4.41
CA ALA A 156 0.27 -2.94 5.11
C ALA A 156 1.12 -2.43 6.29
N THR A 157 1.62 -3.36 7.10
CA THR A 157 2.44 -3.04 8.29
C THR A 157 3.77 -2.41 7.88
N ASN A 158 4.54 -3.03 6.96
CA ASN A 158 5.82 -2.48 6.51
C ASN A 158 5.65 -1.12 5.83
N LEU A 159 4.59 -0.92 5.04
CA LEU A 159 4.30 0.37 4.41
C LEU A 159 4.00 1.45 5.47
N ALA A 160 3.10 1.15 6.44
CA ALA A 160 2.77 2.08 7.50
C ALA A 160 4.00 2.48 8.32
N CYS A 161 4.80 1.50 8.74
CA CYS A 161 6.04 1.74 9.49
C CYS A 161 7.06 2.55 8.67
N THR A 162 7.22 2.25 7.37
CA THR A 162 8.12 3.01 6.48
C THR A 162 7.66 4.47 6.37
N LEU A 163 6.37 4.71 6.17
CA LEU A 163 5.81 6.06 6.12
C LEU A 163 6.02 6.79 7.45
N GLY A 164 5.78 6.15 8.60
CA GLY A 164 5.98 6.73 9.93
C GLY A 164 7.42 7.18 10.18
N ARG A 165 8.40 6.37 9.76
CA ARG A 165 9.83 6.69 9.94
C ARG A 165 10.38 7.70 8.94
N THR A 166 9.85 7.74 7.72
CA THR A 166 10.40 8.58 6.64
C THR A 166 9.68 9.91 6.48
N THR A 167 8.64 10.15 7.26
CA THR A 167 7.83 11.37 7.16
C THR A 167 7.55 11.96 8.53
N GLN A 168 7.23 13.24 8.57
CA GLN A 168 6.67 13.88 9.78
C GLN A 168 5.13 13.77 9.81
N GLN A 169 4.54 12.94 8.97
CA GLN A 169 3.12 12.75 8.84
C GLN A 169 2.59 11.78 9.90
N LYS A 170 1.36 11.95 10.28
CA LYS A 170 0.66 11.09 11.23
C LYS A 170 0.05 9.90 10.49
N ILE A 171 0.59 8.71 10.75
CA ILE A 171 0.21 7.48 10.05
C ILE A 171 -0.63 6.62 10.98
N LEU A 172 -1.84 6.27 10.57
CA LEU A 172 -2.68 5.30 11.24
C LEU A 172 -2.69 3.99 10.46
N LEU A 173 -2.40 2.88 11.12
CA LEU A 173 -2.65 1.53 10.61
C LEU A 173 -3.93 1.00 11.25
N VAL A 174 -4.89 0.57 10.42
CA VAL A 174 -6.17 0.00 10.85
C VAL A 174 -6.22 -1.48 10.51
N GLU A 175 -6.51 -2.31 11.49
CA GLU A 175 -6.76 -3.73 11.30
C GLU A 175 -8.23 -3.95 10.92
N GLY A 176 -8.49 -3.98 9.61
CA GLY A 176 -9.85 -4.17 9.07
C GLY A 176 -10.22 -5.63 8.80
N ASP A 177 -9.27 -6.57 8.90
CA ASP A 177 -9.56 -8.01 8.86
C ASP A 177 -10.05 -8.48 10.24
N VAL A 178 -11.28 -8.10 10.58
CA VAL A 178 -11.89 -8.44 11.87
C VAL A 178 -12.23 -9.93 12.03
N ARG A 179 -12.13 -10.71 10.94
CA ARG A 179 -12.34 -12.17 10.98
C ARG A 179 -11.09 -12.93 11.39
N ARG A 180 -9.93 -12.45 10.94
CA ARG A 180 -8.61 -13.07 11.18
C ARG A 180 -7.60 -12.00 11.52
N PRO A 181 -7.77 -11.30 12.64
CA PRO A 181 -6.85 -10.27 13.07
C PRO A 181 -5.45 -10.88 13.29
N SER A 182 -4.41 -10.22 12.80
CA SER A 182 -3.03 -10.71 12.86
C SER A 182 -2.00 -9.60 13.13
N LEU A 183 -2.41 -8.33 13.10
CA LEU A 183 -1.46 -7.22 13.24
C LEU A 183 -0.94 -7.09 14.68
N SER A 184 -1.78 -7.36 15.69
CA SER A 184 -1.32 -7.40 17.07
C SER A 184 -0.22 -8.44 17.27
N ASP A 185 -0.39 -9.64 16.70
CA ASP A 185 0.64 -10.69 16.73
C ASP A 185 1.92 -10.27 15.96
N LEU A 186 1.78 -9.56 14.83
CA LEU A 186 2.93 -9.02 14.08
C LEU A 186 3.76 -8.02 14.89
N PHE A 187 3.12 -7.22 15.73
CA PHE A 187 3.80 -6.27 16.62
C PHE A 187 4.24 -6.90 17.94
N GLY A 188 3.90 -8.16 18.22
CA GLY A 188 4.09 -8.77 19.53
C GLY A 188 3.39 -7.97 20.63
N ALA A 189 2.23 -7.41 20.32
CA ALA A 189 1.42 -6.59 21.20
C ALA A 189 0.31 -7.42 21.85
N GLU A 190 -0.09 -7.01 23.06
CA GLU A 190 -1.27 -7.59 23.69
C GLU A 190 -2.53 -7.33 22.87
N LYS A 191 -3.47 -8.26 22.93
CA LYS A 191 -4.80 -8.08 22.33
C LYS A 191 -5.61 -7.12 23.19
N VAL A 192 -5.93 -5.99 22.61
CA VAL A 192 -6.66 -4.89 23.26
C VAL A 192 -7.92 -4.55 22.48
N ALA A 193 -8.85 -3.87 23.13
CA ALA A 193 -10.07 -3.39 22.47
C ALA A 193 -9.74 -2.42 21.32
N GLY A 194 -10.51 -2.49 20.23
CA GLY A 194 -10.22 -1.76 19.01
C GLY A 194 -11.45 -1.38 18.19
N LEU A 195 -11.40 -1.67 16.91
CA LEU A 195 -12.41 -1.34 15.92
C LEU A 195 -13.79 -1.91 16.25
N CYS A 196 -13.84 -3.19 16.65
CA CYS A 196 -15.09 -3.86 16.91
C CYS A 196 -15.83 -3.26 18.10
N GLU A 197 -15.16 -2.99 19.22
CA GLU A 197 -15.74 -2.37 20.39
C GLU A 197 -16.20 -0.94 20.12
N CYS A 198 -15.49 -0.19 19.27
CA CYS A 198 -15.93 1.12 18.82
C CYS A 198 -17.23 1.04 17.99
N LEU A 199 -17.31 0.09 17.07
CA LEU A 199 -18.49 -0.08 16.22
C LEU A 199 -19.71 -0.55 17.00
N LEU A 200 -19.50 -1.33 18.08
CA LEU A 200 -20.55 -1.73 19.01
C LEU A 200 -20.96 -0.61 19.98
N GLY A 201 -20.22 0.50 20.02
CA GLY A 201 -20.46 1.60 20.98
C GLY A 201 -19.99 1.30 22.40
N GLU A 202 -19.21 0.24 22.58
CA GLU A 202 -18.70 -0.20 23.89
C GLU A 202 -17.45 0.57 24.34
N ARG A 203 -16.75 1.21 23.37
CA ARG A 203 -15.52 1.96 23.64
C ARG A 203 -15.41 3.22 22.77
N ASP A 204 -14.87 4.28 23.36
CA ASP A 204 -14.58 5.52 22.65
C ASP A 204 -13.41 5.33 21.66
N LEU A 205 -13.52 5.94 20.47
CA LEU A 205 -12.53 5.81 19.40
C LEU A 205 -11.13 6.30 19.84
N ARG A 206 -11.03 7.37 20.63
CA ARG A 206 -9.74 7.90 21.10
C ARG A 206 -9.02 6.93 22.04
N LYS A 207 -9.78 6.12 22.79
CA LYS A 207 -9.24 5.11 23.70
C LYS A 207 -8.91 3.79 23.00
N SER A 208 -9.32 3.64 21.75
CA SER A 208 -9.13 2.42 20.96
C SER A 208 -8.02 2.57 19.91
N VAL A 209 -7.55 3.79 19.66
CA VAL A 209 -6.35 4.06 18.87
C VAL A 209 -5.16 4.13 19.81
N TYR A 210 -4.10 3.41 19.49
CA TYR A 210 -2.89 3.33 20.32
C TYR A 210 -1.70 3.89 19.58
N HIS A 211 -0.78 4.53 20.32
CA HIS A 211 0.50 4.96 19.79
C HIS A 211 1.54 3.86 19.95
N LEU A 212 2.08 3.36 18.85
CA LEU A 212 3.24 2.47 18.83
C LEU A 212 4.50 3.35 18.77
N VAL A 213 5.17 3.53 19.90
CA VAL A 213 6.34 4.45 20.03
C VAL A 213 7.43 4.05 19.03
N GLU A 214 7.73 2.76 18.97
CA GLU A 214 8.44 2.16 17.86
C GLU A 214 7.46 1.25 17.12
N PRO A 215 7.13 1.54 15.89
CA PRO A 215 7.79 2.28 14.79
C PRO A 215 7.38 3.76 14.60
N GLY A 216 6.74 4.40 15.55
CA GLY A 216 6.33 5.80 15.41
C GLY A 216 5.05 6.01 14.61
N ILE A 217 4.09 5.07 14.73
CA ILE A 217 2.78 5.11 14.08
C ILE A 217 1.66 4.94 15.09
N TRP A 218 0.42 5.20 14.66
CA TRP A 218 -0.76 4.88 15.43
C TRP A 218 -1.41 3.61 14.89
N PHE A 219 -2.02 2.85 15.77
CA PHE A 219 -2.62 1.55 15.46
C PHE A 219 -4.03 1.47 16.02
N LEU A 220 -4.98 1.09 15.18
CA LEU A 220 -6.33 0.71 15.58
C LEU A 220 -6.48 -0.80 15.34
N PRO A 221 -6.34 -1.63 16.39
CA PRO A 221 -6.50 -3.08 16.28
C PRO A 221 -7.95 -3.45 15.95
N ALA A 222 -8.17 -4.67 15.50
CA ALA A 222 -9.51 -5.18 15.23
C ALA A 222 -10.37 -5.27 16.51
N GLY A 223 -9.75 -5.57 17.66
CA GLY A 223 -10.45 -5.89 18.90
C GLY A 223 -10.91 -7.35 18.94
N ALA A 224 -11.97 -7.63 19.69
CA ALA A 224 -12.54 -8.96 19.78
C ALA A 224 -13.26 -9.35 18.49
N VAL A 225 -13.09 -10.61 18.05
CA VAL A 225 -13.74 -11.11 16.83
C VAL A 225 -15.26 -11.11 17.02
N PRO A 226 -16.01 -10.37 16.20
CA PRO A 226 -17.46 -10.24 16.38
C PRO A 226 -18.19 -11.48 15.88
N LYS A 227 -19.40 -11.73 16.42
CA LYS A 227 -20.26 -12.84 15.95
C LYS A 227 -20.68 -12.64 14.48
N ASN A 228 -21.03 -11.39 14.10
CA ASN A 228 -21.50 -11.02 12.78
C ASN A 228 -20.60 -9.93 12.17
N PRO A 229 -19.41 -10.26 11.64
CA PRO A 229 -18.46 -9.28 11.13
C PRO A 229 -19.02 -8.38 10.03
N LEU A 230 -19.77 -8.97 9.09
CA LEU A 230 -20.32 -8.23 7.94
C LEU A 230 -21.34 -7.17 8.39
N GLU A 231 -22.26 -7.52 9.29
CA GLU A 231 -23.26 -6.60 9.83
C GLU A 231 -22.60 -5.43 10.56
N LEU A 232 -21.57 -5.73 11.37
CA LEU A 232 -20.82 -4.73 12.11
C LEU A 232 -20.13 -3.73 11.17
N LEU A 233 -19.49 -4.21 10.13
CA LEU A 233 -18.82 -3.36 9.15
C LEU A 233 -19.80 -2.55 8.26
N GLN A 234 -21.04 -3.01 8.10
CA GLN A 234 -22.09 -2.28 7.36
C GLN A 234 -22.70 -1.12 8.15
N SER A 235 -22.35 -0.97 9.43
CA SER A 235 -22.92 0.09 10.27
C SER A 235 -22.56 1.50 9.75
N ALA A 236 -23.48 2.46 9.91
CA ALA A 236 -23.21 3.86 9.62
C ALA A 236 -22.08 4.44 10.50
N THR A 237 -21.88 3.83 11.69
CA THR A 237 -20.83 4.18 12.64
C THR A 237 -19.44 4.06 12.01
N LEU A 238 -19.18 3.03 11.18
CA LEU A 238 -17.88 2.85 10.51
C LEU A 238 -17.53 4.04 9.62
N SER A 239 -18.49 4.52 8.82
CA SER A 239 -18.25 5.68 7.94
C SER A 239 -17.97 6.96 8.73
N ALA A 240 -18.75 7.22 9.79
CA ALA A 240 -18.55 8.37 10.66
C ALA A 240 -17.17 8.31 11.35
N MET A 241 -16.79 7.14 11.85
CA MET A 241 -15.50 6.89 12.49
C MET A 241 -14.35 7.11 11.52
N MET A 242 -14.41 6.58 10.29
CA MET A 242 -13.38 6.78 9.27
C MET A 242 -13.22 8.27 8.88
N ASN A 243 -14.32 9.03 8.86
CA ASN A 243 -14.25 10.48 8.64
C ASN A 243 -13.58 11.21 9.81
N GLN A 244 -13.87 10.81 11.04
CA GLN A 244 -13.22 11.35 12.24
C GLN A 244 -11.72 11.03 12.25
N LEU A 245 -11.32 9.80 11.96
CA LEU A 245 -9.91 9.41 11.83
C LEU A 245 -9.22 10.20 10.72
N SER A 246 -9.89 10.46 9.59
CA SER A 246 -9.34 11.27 8.51
C SER A 246 -9.11 12.74 8.90
N SER A 247 -9.75 13.24 9.96
CA SER A 247 -9.44 14.59 10.50
C SER A 247 -8.20 14.61 11.38
N TRP A 248 -7.77 13.48 11.93
CA TRP A 248 -6.62 13.37 12.83
C TRP A 248 -5.34 12.94 12.14
N PHE A 249 -5.44 12.06 11.13
CA PHE A 249 -4.28 11.43 10.49
C PHE A 249 -4.08 11.92 9.05
N ASP A 250 -2.83 11.94 8.61
CA ASP A 250 -2.45 12.29 7.25
C ASP A 250 -2.58 11.08 6.31
N TRP A 251 -2.29 9.89 6.85
CA TRP A 251 -2.47 8.62 6.18
C TRP A 251 -3.22 7.62 7.06
N ILE A 252 -4.13 6.88 6.45
CA ILE A 252 -4.82 5.74 7.05
C ILE A 252 -4.59 4.54 6.14
N ILE A 253 -3.73 3.63 6.59
CA ILE A 253 -3.45 2.37 5.91
C ILE A 253 -4.39 1.32 6.52
N ILE A 254 -5.24 0.71 5.69
CA ILE A 254 -6.25 -0.24 6.12
C ILE A 254 -5.85 -1.63 5.64
N ASP A 255 -5.45 -2.52 6.55
CA ASP A 255 -5.33 -3.96 6.25
C ASP A 255 -6.74 -4.56 6.17
N SER A 256 -7.03 -5.32 5.13
CA SER A 256 -8.35 -5.87 4.89
C SER A 256 -8.30 -7.38 4.63
N PRO A 257 -9.44 -8.09 4.72
CA PRO A 257 -9.52 -9.45 4.21
C PRO A 257 -9.21 -9.51 2.70
N PRO A 258 -8.96 -10.70 2.13
CA PRO A 258 -8.87 -10.85 0.69
C PRO A 258 -10.21 -10.52 0.02
N VAL A 259 -10.16 -10.05 -1.23
CA VAL A 259 -11.36 -9.70 -2.00
C VAL A 259 -12.28 -10.91 -2.19
N MET A 260 -11.68 -12.09 -2.32
CA MET A 260 -12.42 -13.33 -2.52
C MET A 260 -12.27 -14.26 -1.31
N PRO A 261 -13.34 -14.87 -0.83
CA PRO A 261 -14.75 -14.74 -1.23
C PRO A 261 -15.57 -13.76 -0.38
N LEU A 262 -14.95 -12.75 0.27
CA LEU A 262 -15.55 -11.97 1.36
C LEU A 262 -16.12 -10.62 0.91
N ALA A 263 -17.37 -10.34 1.29
CA ALA A 263 -18.01 -9.04 1.07
C ALA A 263 -17.44 -7.90 1.94
N ASP A 264 -16.75 -8.23 3.04
CA ASP A 264 -16.17 -7.28 3.99
C ASP A 264 -15.23 -6.29 3.31
N THR A 265 -14.38 -6.80 2.40
CA THR A 265 -13.44 -5.98 1.61
C THR A 265 -14.16 -4.97 0.73
N SER A 266 -15.31 -5.32 0.16
CA SER A 266 -16.10 -4.38 -0.66
C SER A 266 -16.63 -3.21 0.17
N ILE A 267 -16.93 -3.41 1.45
CA ILE A 267 -17.37 -2.34 2.36
C ILE A 267 -16.19 -1.41 2.65
N LEU A 268 -15.05 -1.97 3.06
CA LEU A 268 -13.83 -1.19 3.33
C LEU A 268 -13.34 -0.44 2.08
N ALA A 269 -13.44 -1.06 0.90
CA ALA A 269 -13.08 -0.45 -0.38
C ALA A 269 -13.91 0.79 -0.72
N ARG A 270 -15.19 0.84 -0.32
CA ARG A 270 -16.02 2.05 -0.50
C ARG A 270 -15.50 3.23 0.30
N LEU A 271 -14.94 2.97 1.49
CA LEU A 271 -14.41 3.99 2.40
C LEU A 271 -12.98 4.44 2.05
N ALA A 272 -12.26 3.65 1.25
CA ALA A 272 -10.91 3.96 0.81
C ALA A 272 -10.90 4.97 -0.35
N ASP A 273 -9.85 5.80 -0.41
CA ASP A 273 -9.57 6.71 -1.51
C ASP A 273 -8.75 6.02 -2.60
N GLY A 274 -7.96 4.98 -2.22
CA GLY A 274 -7.19 4.14 -3.12
C GLY A 274 -7.06 2.70 -2.62
N ILE A 275 -6.88 1.76 -3.55
CA ILE A 275 -6.72 0.33 -3.28
C ILE A 275 -5.37 -0.12 -3.83
N LEU A 276 -4.56 -0.76 -2.99
CA LEU A 276 -3.31 -1.41 -3.38
C LEU A 276 -3.51 -2.93 -3.33
N MET A 277 -3.38 -3.59 -4.48
CA MET A 277 -3.56 -5.05 -4.59
C MET A 277 -2.24 -5.76 -4.33
N VAL A 278 -2.22 -6.68 -3.37
CA VAL A 278 -1.06 -7.55 -3.12
C VAL A 278 -1.26 -8.86 -3.87
N VAL A 279 -0.24 -9.23 -4.63
CA VAL A 279 -0.18 -10.44 -5.46
C VAL A 279 1.05 -11.24 -5.05
N ARG A 280 0.92 -12.53 -4.81
CA ARG A 280 2.06 -13.36 -4.42
C ARG A 280 2.61 -14.16 -5.59
N GLN A 281 3.90 -13.94 -5.91
CA GLN A 281 4.57 -14.65 -7.00
C GLN A 281 4.56 -16.16 -6.78
N GLY A 282 4.16 -16.92 -7.84
CA GLY A 282 4.14 -18.37 -7.82
C GLY A 282 3.00 -18.99 -6.98
N VAL A 283 2.10 -18.15 -6.42
CA VAL A 283 0.94 -18.60 -5.62
C VAL A 283 -0.36 -18.09 -6.22
N THR A 284 -0.42 -16.82 -6.58
CA THR A 284 -1.62 -16.22 -7.17
C THR A 284 -1.77 -16.68 -8.61
N GLU A 285 -2.82 -17.43 -8.90
CA GLU A 285 -3.17 -17.80 -10.25
C GLU A 285 -3.80 -16.61 -10.99
N LYS A 286 -3.51 -16.48 -12.28
CA LYS A 286 -4.02 -15.41 -13.15
C LYS A 286 -5.54 -15.25 -13.06
N ARG A 287 -6.29 -16.35 -13.10
CA ARG A 287 -7.76 -16.36 -12.98
C ARG A 287 -8.26 -15.76 -11.65
N HIS A 288 -7.52 -15.98 -10.56
CA HIS A 288 -7.88 -15.38 -9.26
C HIS A 288 -7.63 -13.88 -9.26
N LEU A 289 -6.51 -13.45 -9.84
CA LEU A 289 -6.19 -12.03 -9.98
C LEU A 289 -7.24 -11.30 -10.82
N GLU A 290 -7.64 -11.85 -11.97
CA GLU A 290 -8.67 -11.29 -12.83
C GLU A 290 -9.99 -11.10 -12.09
N ARG A 291 -10.49 -12.15 -11.44
CA ARG A 291 -11.72 -12.07 -10.63
C ARG A 291 -11.61 -11.09 -9.47
N GLY A 292 -10.43 -11.02 -8.81
CA GLY A 292 -10.19 -10.05 -7.75
C GLY A 292 -10.22 -8.60 -8.26
N LEU A 293 -9.67 -8.35 -9.44
CA LEU A 293 -9.69 -7.03 -10.08
C LEU A 293 -11.11 -6.63 -10.54
N GLU A 294 -11.91 -7.59 -11.03
CA GLU A 294 -13.31 -7.36 -11.39
C GLU A 294 -14.20 -7.02 -10.18
N ALA A 295 -13.83 -7.51 -8.99
CA ALA A 295 -14.59 -7.29 -7.76
C ALA A 295 -14.34 -5.93 -7.08
N ILE A 296 -13.36 -5.14 -7.56
CA ILE A 296 -13.04 -3.82 -7.02
C ILE A 296 -13.32 -2.71 -8.04
N ASP A 297 -13.56 -1.49 -7.54
CA ASP A 297 -13.68 -0.32 -8.40
C ASP A 297 -12.32 0.02 -9.03
N ALA A 298 -12.19 -0.17 -10.34
CA ALA A 298 -10.96 0.10 -11.09
C ALA A 298 -10.47 1.55 -10.94
N LYS A 299 -11.35 2.52 -10.67
CA LYS A 299 -10.99 3.93 -10.45
C LYS A 299 -10.22 4.13 -9.15
N LYS A 300 -10.44 3.25 -8.17
CA LYS A 300 -9.75 3.26 -6.88
C LYS A 300 -8.47 2.44 -6.87
N LEU A 301 -8.23 1.58 -7.86
CA LEU A 301 -6.99 0.82 -7.95
C LEU A 301 -5.83 1.77 -8.23
N ILE A 302 -4.90 1.89 -7.27
CA ILE A 302 -3.72 2.77 -7.37
C ILE A 302 -2.46 2.02 -7.79
N GLY A 303 -2.49 0.70 -7.74
CA GLY A 303 -1.38 -0.15 -8.15
C GLY A 303 -1.45 -1.54 -7.56
N SER A 304 -0.41 -2.33 -7.83
CA SER A 304 -0.22 -3.66 -7.26
C SER A 304 1.20 -3.86 -6.72
N VAL A 305 1.32 -4.70 -5.69
CA VAL A 305 2.59 -5.12 -5.10
C VAL A 305 2.79 -6.60 -5.35
N LEU A 306 3.86 -6.96 -6.08
CA LEU A 306 4.27 -8.34 -6.26
C LEU A 306 5.10 -8.79 -5.06
N ASN A 307 4.50 -9.56 -4.16
CA ASN A 307 5.12 -10.08 -2.96
C ASN A 307 5.80 -11.44 -3.21
N GLY A 308 6.86 -11.74 -2.44
CA GLY A 308 7.57 -13.03 -2.51
C GLY A 308 8.41 -13.22 -3.77
N SER A 309 8.70 -12.15 -4.50
CA SER A 309 9.61 -12.22 -5.64
C SER A 309 11.03 -12.58 -5.19
N ARG A 310 11.57 -13.67 -5.75
CA ARG A 310 12.97 -14.11 -5.53
C ARG A 310 13.92 -13.57 -6.59
N ARG A 311 13.42 -12.83 -7.59
CA ARG A 311 14.28 -12.31 -8.67
C ARG A 311 15.13 -11.15 -8.16
N ARG A 312 16.40 -11.23 -8.47
CA ARG A 312 17.33 -10.10 -8.39
C ARG A 312 16.96 -9.12 -9.50
N THR A 313 16.71 -7.87 -9.14
CA THR A 313 16.57 -6.76 -10.09
C THR A 313 17.92 -6.08 -10.24
N ALA A 314 18.08 -5.18 -11.22
CA ALA A 314 19.31 -4.37 -11.33
C ALA A 314 19.66 -3.65 -10.01
N ALA A 315 18.66 -3.27 -9.21
CA ALA A 315 18.86 -2.72 -7.88
C ALA A 315 19.47 -3.72 -6.89
N ASP A 316 19.29 -5.03 -7.07
CA ASP A 316 19.88 -6.06 -6.19
C ASP A 316 21.41 -6.10 -6.30
N TYR A 317 21.98 -5.66 -7.44
CA TYR A 317 23.43 -5.58 -7.63
C TYR A 317 24.09 -4.45 -6.81
N TYR A 318 23.35 -3.37 -6.52
CA TYR A 318 23.86 -2.26 -5.71
C TYR A 318 23.90 -2.59 -4.20
N TYR A 319 23.13 -3.56 -3.75
CA TYR A 319 23.00 -3.96 -2.34
C TYR A 319 23.57 -5.35 -2.05
N ALA A 320 24.11 -6.04 -3.07
CA ALA A 320 24.88 -7.27 -2.85
C ALA A 320 26.20 -6.88 -2.16
N GLU A 321 26.48 -7.44 -0.98
CA GLU A 321 27.79 -7.34 -0.39
C GLU A 321 28.82 -7.88 -1.38
N PRO A 322 29.98 -7.21 -1.57
CA PRO A 322 31.05 -7.75 -2.41
C PRO A 322 31.44 -9.13 -1.87
N PRO A 323 31.74 -10.10 -2.73
CA PRO A 323 32.22 -11.42 -2.28
C PRO A 323 33.47 -11.23 -1.41
N SER A 324 33.40 -11.76 -0.20
CA SER A 324 34.50 -11.77 0.77
C SER A 324 35.70 -12.58 0.28
#